data_99c08f6df440ab899943db432b8c1f42
#
_entry.id   99c08f6df440ab899943db432b8c1f42
#
_cell.length_a   1.000
_cell.length_b   1.000
_cell.length_c   1.000
_cell.angle_alpha   90.00
_cell.angle_beta   90.00
_cell.angle_gamma   90.00
#
_symmetry.space_group_name_H-M   'P 1'
#
loop_
_entity.id
_entity.type
_entity.pdbx_description
1 polymer ?
#
loop_
_entity_poly.entity_id
_entity_poly.type
_entity_poly.pdbx_seq_one_letter_code
_entity_poly.pdbx_strand_id
1 'polypeptide(L)'
;MEEKTKVNKNKPKDGQDRNNKMSIVKNLLDKGKKNGVLTYQEILDEVENIDLSPEQIEKIYEVLESMGIEVQGDMNEVSGVEEEELELDLSIPEGVAIDDPVRMYLKEIGKVPLLSSEEEIELAKKIEEGSQYAKKKLAEANLRLVVSIAKRYVGRGMLFLDLIQEGNLGLIKAVEKFDYRKGYKFSTYATWWIRQAITRAIADQARTIRIPVHMVETINKLIRVQRQLLQELGRDPFPEEISKVMDLPVEKVREIQKIAQEPVSLETPIGEEEDSHLGDFIPDDDAPAPAEAAAFTMLKEQLINVLDTLTPREAKVLKLRFGLEDGKARTLEEVGKEFDVTRER
;
A
#
# COMPACT_ATOMS: atom_id res chain seq x y z
N MET A 1 -0.99 -45.55 -27.94
CA MET A 1 -1.05 -45.28 -26.51
C MET A 1 -1.04 -43.78 -26.36
N GLU A 2 -2.22 -43.22 -26.17
CA GLU A 2 -2.43 -41.76 -26.09
C GLU A 2 -2.30 -41.32 -24.62
N GLU A 3 -1.32 -40.50 -24.32
CA GLU A 3 -1.23 -39.84 -23.01
C GLU A 3 -2.09 -38.57 -23.03
N LYS A 4 -3.18 -38.62 -22.28
CA LYS A 4 -4.09 -37.50 -22.06
C LYS A 4 -3.47 -36.51 -21.03
N THR A 5 -2.99 -35.39 -21.52
CA THR A 5 -2.59 -34.25 -20.71
C THR A 5 -3.84 -33.62 -20.02
N LYS A 6 -3.95 -33.79 -18.71
CA LYS A 6 -4.99 -33.15 -17.89
C LYS A 6 -4.61 -31.67 -17.69
N VAL A 7 -5.28 -30.80 -18.39
CA VAL A 7 -5.27 -29.34 -18.13
C VAL A 7 -6.03 -29.07 -16.84
N ASN A 8 -5.31 -28.66 -15.82
CA ASN A 8 -5.85 -28.28 -14.52
C ASN A 8 -6.40 -26.85 -14.64
N LYS A 9 -7.72 -26.72 -14.70
CA LYS A 9 -8.42 -25.42 -14.68
C LYS A 9 -8.41 -24.86 -13.25
N ASN A 10 -7.47 -24.01 -12.92
CA ASN A 10 -7.56 -23.14 -11.76
C ASN A 10 -8.72 -22.14 -11.95
N LYS A 11 -9.81 -22.34 -11.24
CA LYS A 11 -10.87 -21.34 -11.07
C LYS A 11 -10.36 -20.26 -10.11
N PRO A 12 -10.60 -18.97 -10.36
CA PRO A 12 -10.18 -17.89 -9.46
C PRO A 12 -10.97 -17.94 -8.14
N LYS A 13 -10.28 -17.66 -7.03
CA LYS A 13 -10.78 -17.69 -5.64
C LYS A 13 -11.72 -16.51 -5.26
N ASP A 14 -12.28 -15.79 -6.21
CA ASP A 14 -13.24 -14.69 -5.99
C ASP A 14 -14.56 -15.10 -5.29
N GLY A 15 -14.81 -16.40 -5.16
CA GLY A 15 -16.05 -16.91 -4.58
C GLY A 15 -16.10 -16.94 -3.04
N GLN A 16 -14.96 -17.06 -2.35
CA GLN A 16 -14.92 -17.15 -0.88
C GLN A 16 -15.00 -15.80 -0.21
N ASP A 17 -14.33 -14.78 -0.76
CA ASP A 17 -14.40 -13.40 -0.25
C ASP A 17 -15.80 -12.80 -0.47
N ARG A 18 -16.47 -13.14 -1.58
CA ARG A 18 -17.87 -12.76 -1.80
C ARG A 18 -18.82 -13.43 -0.81
N ASN A 19 -18.60 -14.69 -0.46
CA ASN A 19 -19.43 -15.42 0.51
C ASN A 19 -19.25 -14.86 1.94
N ASN A 20 -18.03 -14.50 2.35
CA ASN A 20 -17.79 -13.86 3.65
C ASN A 20 -18.42 -12.45 3.72
N LYS A 21 -18.24 -11.63 2.69
CA LYS A 21 -18.89 -10.31 2.59
C LYS A 21 -20.41 -10.42 2.64
N MET A 22 -20.98 -11.41 1.96
CA MET A 22 -22.42 -11.66 1.93
C MET A 22 -22.98 -12.21 3.26
N SER A 23 -22.19 -13.00 4.01
CA SER A 23 -22.60 -13.53 5.32
C SER A 23 -22.68 -12.44 6.38
N ILE A 24 -21.80 -11.45 6.34
CA ILE A 24 -21.77 -10.35 7.30
C ILE A 24 -22.87 -9.32 7.02
N VAL A 25 -23.10 -9.01 5.75
CA VAL A 25 -24.27 -8.20 5.37
C VAL A 25 -25.56 -8.88 5.85
N LYS A 26 -25.67 -10.22 5.75
CA LYS A 26 -26.79 -10.96 6.31
C LYS A 26 -26.86 -10.86 7.83
N ASN A 27 -25.75 -10.98 8.54
CA ASN A 27 -25.72 -10.86 10.00
C ASN A 27 -26.15 -9.46 10.46
N LEU A 28 -25.66 -8.40 9.80
CA LEU A 28 -26.12 -7.02 10.06
C LEU A 28 -27.62 -6.85 9.79
N LEU A 29 -28.12 -7.42 8.70
CA LEU A 29 -29.54 -7.39 8.36
C LEU A 29 -30.39 -8.17 9.35
N ASP A 30 -29.92 -9.32 9.83
CA ASP A 30 -30.64 -10.13 10.83
C ASP A 30 -30.64 -9.47 12.21
N LYS A 31 -29.54 -8.79 12.60
CA LYS A 31 -29.46 -7.96 13.81
C LYS A 31 -30.39 -6.75 13.68
N GLY A 32 -30.33 -6.03 12.56
CA GLY A 32 -31.19 -4.88 12.31
C GLY A 32 -32.68 -5.22 12.27
N LYS A 33 -33.07 -6.36 11.71
CA LYS A 33 -34.46 -6.83 11.71
C LYS A 33 -34.97 -7.23 13.09
N LYS A 34 -34.09 -7.71 13.98
CA LYS A 34 -34.46 -8.06 15.35
C LYS A 34 -34.65 -6.85 16.24
N ASN A 35 -33.79 -5.85 16.09
CA ASN A 35 -33.73 -4.69 16.98
C ASN A 35 -34.48 -3.46 16.43
N GLY A 36 -34.80 -3.44 15.13
CA GLY A 36 -35.41 -2.30 14.43
C GLY A 36 -34.44 -1.12 14.19
N VAL A 37 -33.36 -1.09 14.97
CA VAL A 37 -32.32 -0.03 14.98
C VAL A 37 -30.97 -0.71 15.07
N LEU A 38 -30.00 -0.20 14.33
CA LEU A 38 -28.59 -0.59 14.44
C LEU A 38 -27.78 0.63 14.87
N THR A 39 -26.84 0.45 15.80
CA THR A 39 -25.91 1.52 16.14
C THR A 39 -24.79 1.58 15.10
N TYR A 40 -24.30 2.79 14.85
CA TYR A 40 -23.17 3.02 13.96
C TYR A 40 -21.93 2.20 14.37
N GLN A 41 -21.74 1.98 15.67
CA GLN A 41 -20.66 1.21 16.26
C GLN A 41 -20.76 -0.27 15.90
N GLU A 42 -21.94 -0.85 15.94
CA GLU A 42 -22.16 -2.24 15.55
C GLU A 42 -21.89 -2.49 14.06
N ILE A 43 -22.20 -1.50 13.23
CA ILE A 43 -21.87 -1.56 11.78
C ILE A 43 -20.36 -1.45 11.58
N LEU A 44 -19.69 -0.56 12.29
CA LEU A 44 -18.23 -0.37 12.24
C LEU A 44 -17.48 -1.62 12.67
N ASP A 45 -17.82 -2.20 13.81
CA ASP A 45 -17.13 -3.38 14.36
C ASP A 45 -17.22 -4.59 13.43
N GLU A 46 -18.35 -4.76 12.75
CA GLU A 46 -18.52 -5.82 11.78
C GLU A 46 -17.81 -5.50 10.44
N VAL A 47 -17.73 -4.22 10.05
CA VAL A 47 -17.10 -3.75 8.81
C VAL A 47 -15.59 -3.59 8.97
N GLU A 48 -15.05 -3.24 10.16
CA GLU A 48 -13.60 -3.18 10.43
C GLU A 48 -12.90 -4.53 10.23
N ASN A 49 -13.64 -5.62 10.39
CA ASN A 49 -13.13 -6.96 10.14
C ASN A 49 -13.00 -7.32 8.66
N ILE A 50 -13.49 -6.43 7.74
CA ILE A 50 -13.51 -6.68 6.29
C ILE A 50 -13.10 -5.41 5.57
N ASP A 51 -12.13 -5.51 4.66
CA ASP A 51 -11.79 -4.44 3.74
C ASP A 51 -12.94 -4.24 2.72
N LEU A 52 -13.88 -3.38 3.09
CA LEU A 52 -14.92 -2.91 2.18
C LEU A 52 -14.52 -1.57 1.57
N SER A 53 -14.74 -1.43 0.28
CA SER A 53 -14.58 -0.11 -0.36
C SER A 53 -15.68 0.84 0.11
N PRO A 54 -15.44 2.17 0.14
CA PRO A 54 -16.46 3.15 0.50
C PRO A 54 -17.77 3.00 -0.27
N GLU A 55 -17.70 2.60 -1.54
CA GLU A 55 -18.85 2.33 -2.41
C GLU A 55 -19.64 1.08 -1.99
N GLN A 56 -18.97 0.09 -1.38
CA GLN A 56 -19.63 -1.12 -0.86
C GLN A 56 -20.32 -0.84 0.48
N ILE A 57 -19.74 0.02 1.30
CA ILE A 57 -20.33 0.48 2.56
C ILE A 57 -21.57 1.31 2.27
N GLU A 58 -21.51 2.19 1.27
CA GLU A 58 -22.65 2.98 0.82
C GLU A 58 -23.83 2.09 0.40
N LYS A 59 -23.56 1.01 -0.33
CA LYS A 59 -24.59 0.02 -0.70
C LYS A 59 -25.17 -0.71 0.51
N ILE A 60 -24.38 -0.95 1.56
CA ILE A 60 -24.88 -1.57 2.80
C ILE A 60 -25.87 -0.61 3.49
N TYR A 61 -25.55 0.67 3.56
CA TYR A 61 -26.47 1.68 4.10
C TYR A 61 -27.75 1.79 3.29
N GLU A 62 -27.66 1.83 1.95
CA GLU A 62 -28.83 1.83 1.06
C GLU A 62 -29.73 0.61 1.29
N VAL A 63 -29.15 -0.56 1.50
CA VAL A 63 -29.91 -1.80 1.77
C VAL A 63 -30.55 -1.76 3.15
N LEU A 64 -29.85 -1.25 4.19
CA LEU A 64 -30.40 -1.10 5.54
C LEU A 64 -31.57 -0.12 5.54
N GLU A 65 -31.42 1.02 4.88
CA GLU A 65 -32.47 2.04 4.76
C GLU A 65 -33.68 1.53 3.95
N SER A 66 -33.45 0.81 2.84
CA SER A 66 -34.53 0.20 2.05
C SER A 66 -35.33 -0.84 2.82
N MET A 67 -34.76 -1.44 3.87
CA MET A 67 -35.42 -2.40 4.75
C MET A 67 -36.06 -1.75 5.99
N GLY A 68 -36.02 -0.41 6.12
CA GLY A 68 -36.61 0.33 7.23
C GLY A 68 -35.84 0.16 8.53
N ILE A 69 -34.56 -0.18 8.49
CA ILE A 69 -33.68 -0.28 9.67
C ILE A 69 -33.07 1.10 9.87
N GLU A 70 -33.44 1.74 10.99
CA GLU A 70 -32.92 3.05 11.33
C GLU A 70 -31.50 2.90 11.93
N VAL A 71 -30.51 3.60 11.36
CA VAL A 71 -29.16 3.61 11.91
C VAL A 71 -29.06 4.74 12.91
N GLN A 72 -29.07 4.41 14.20
CA GLN A 72 -28.94 5.37 15.30
C GLN A 72 -27.48 5.44 15.79
N GLY A 73 -27.05 6.64 16.12
CA GLY A 73 -25.75 6.93 16.74
C GLY A 73 -24.93 7.94 15.96
N ASP A 74 -24.46 8.94 16.67
CA ASP A 74 -23.47 9.89 16.12
C ASP A 74 -22.10 9.25 16.19
N MET A 75 -21.29 9.44 15.15
CA MET A 75 -19.89 8.95 15.11
C MET A 75 -19.02 9.51 16.24
N ASN A 76 -19.48 10.53 16.91
CA ASN A 76 -18.80 11.15 18.05
C ASN A 76 -18.76 10.23 19.28
N GLU A 77 -19.79 9.37 19.50
CA GLU A 77 -19.79 8.39 20.58
C GLU A 77 -18.77 7.26 20.37
N VAL A 78 -18.51 6.89 19.11
CA VAL A 78 -17.56 5.80 18.74
C VAL A 78 -16.10 6.16 19.01
N SER A 79 -15.79 7.46 19.04
CA SER A 79 -14.42 7.93 19.27
C SER A 79 -14.13 8.26 20.74
N GLY A 80 -15.11 8.16 21.65
CA GLY A 80 -14.99 8.66 23.03
C GLY A 80 -14.76 10.18 23.07
N VAL A 81 -15.08 10.86 21.97
CA VAL A 81 -15.01 12.31 21.88
C VAL A 81 -16.44 12.82 22.07
N GLU A 82 -16.77 13.14 23.32
CA GLU A 82 -17.94 13.92 23.66
C GLU A 82 -17.98 15.19 22.80
N GLU A 83 -19.19 15.68 22.51
CA GLU A 83 -19.41 16.97 21.79
C GLU A 83 -18.94 18.21 22.58
N GLU A 84 -18.12 18.06 23.61
CA GLU A 84 -17.33 19.17 24.12
C GLU A 84 -16.44 19.62 22.95
N GLU A 85 -16.76 20.83 22.44
CA GLU A 85 -16.00 21.64 21.51
C GLU A 85 -14.76 20.89 21.04
N LEU A 86 -14.79 20.30 19.84
CA LEU A 86 -13.59 19.83 19.18
C LEU A 86 -12.64 21.05 19.06
N GLU A 87 -12.04 21.45 20.16
CA GLU A 87 -10.70 21.99 20.14
C GLU A 87 -9.88 20.87 19.52
N LEU A 88 -9.96 20.83 18.18
CA LEU A 88 -9.17 19.88 17.37
C LEU A 88 -7.74 20.10 17.83
N ASP A 89 -7.30 19.21 18.69
CA ASP A 89 -5.96 19.23 19.27
C ASP A 89 -4.97 19.19 18.12
N LEU A 90 -4.56 20.38 17.68
CA LEU A 90 -3.52 20.59 16.69
C LEU A 90 -2.12 20.41 17.30
N SER A 91 -2.04 19.83 18.52
CA SER A 91 -0.76 19.47 19.11
C SER A 91 -0.06 18.44 18.23
N ILE A 92 1.23 18.59 18.12
CA ILE A 92 2.08 17.69 17.35
C ILE A 92 2.17 16.37 18.12
N PRO A 93 1.96 15.21 17.47
CA PRO A 93 2.06 13.91 18.12
C PRO A 93 3.44 13.71 18.75
N GLU A 94 3.51 13.00 19.87
CA GLU A 94 4.77 12.57 20.46
C GLU A 94 5.54 11.69 19.44
N GLY A 95 6.84 11.98 19.26
CA GLY A 95 7.70 11.24 18.32
C GLY A 95 7.79 11.82 16.91
N VAL A 96 7.05 12.89 16.60
CA VAL A 96 7.24 13.65 15.35
C VAL A 96 8.29 14.72 15.58
N ALA A 97 9.36 14.72 14.77
CA ALA A 97 10.33 15.81 14.74
C ALA A 97 9.59 17.13 14.42
N ILE A 98 9.80 18.13 15.27
CA ILE A 98 9.14 19.43 15.12
C ILE A 98 9.90 20.23 14.06
N ASP A 99 9.64 19.90 12.81
CA ASP A 99 10.14 20.69 11.70
C ASP A 99 9.28 21.94 11.51
N ASP A 100 9.91 23.05 11.16
CA ASP A 100 9.23 24.32 10.85
C ASP A 100 8.06 24.17 9.85
N PRO A 101 8.16 23.31 8.80
CA PRO A 101 7.06 23.08 7.85
C PRO A 101 5.77 22.53 8.49
N VAL A 102 5.88 21.63 9.46
CA VAL A 102 4.70 21.04 10.14
C VAL A 102 3.96 22.12 10.92
N ARG A 103 4.70 22.91 11.70
CA ARG A 103 4.13 24.02 12.48
C ARG A 103 3.49 25.07 11.60
N MET A 104 4.14 25.41 10.50
CA MET A 104 3.65 26.39 9.55
C MET A 104 2.32 25.92 8.93
N TYR A 105 2.25 24.67 8.50
CA TYR A 105 1.03 24.08 7.95
C TYR A 105 -0.11 24.09 8.97
N LEU A 106 0.12 23.60 10.21
CA LEU A 106 -0.89 23.56 11.26
C LEU A 106 -1.41 24.96 11.63
N LYS A 107 -0.52 25.96 11.68
CA LYS A 107 -0.89 27.37 11.90
C LYS A 107 -1.74 27.92 10.76
N GLU A 108 -1.49 27.50 9.53
CA GLU A 108 -2.21 27.98 8.36
C GLU A 108 -3.63 27.43 8.29
N ILE A 109 -3.80 26.14 8.49
CA ILE A 109 -5.13 25.50 8.51
C ILE A 109 -5.98 25.96 9.70
N GLY A 110 -5.34 26.35 10.82
CA GLY A 110 -6.03 26.87 12.01
C GLY A 110 -6.69 28.23 11.81
N LYS A 111 -6.34 28.97 10.75
CA LYS A 111 -6.95 30.29 10.44
C LYS A 111 -8.32 30.17 9.78
N VAL A 112 -8.64 29.01 9.22
CA VAL A 112 -9.91 28.78 8.51
C VAL A 112 -10.99 28.46 9.54
N PRO A 113 -12.12 29.19 9.59
CA PRO A 113 -13.20 28.92 10.50
C PRO A 113 -13.91 27.60 10.16
N LEU A 114 -14.44 26.92 11.18
CA LEU A 114 -15.28 25.74 11.00
C LEU A 114 -16.62 26.14 10.38
N LEU A 115 -17.19 25.24 9.60
CA LEU A 115 -18.49 25.42 8.97
C LEU A 115 -19.62 24.89 9.88
N SER A 116 -20.77 25.55 9.86
CA SER A 116 -21.99 25.00 10.44
C SER A 116 -22.61 23.97 9.49
N SER A 117 -23.49 23.07 10.02
CA SER A 117 -24.18 22.08 9.20
C SER A 117 -25.01 22.70 8.07
N GLU A 118 -25.55 23.89 8.31
CA GLU A 118 -26.33 24.62 7.29
C GLU A 118 -25.42 25.12 6.15
N GLU A 119 -24.24 25.65 6.49
CA GLU A 119 -23.23 26.08 5.51
C GLU A 119 -22.66 24.92 4.71
N GLU A 120 -22.47 23.75 5.32
CA GLU A 120 -22.06 22.53 4.62
C GLU A 120 -23.07 22.16 3.52
N ILE A 121 -24.37 22.18 3.84
CA ILE A 121 -25.44 21.88 2.89
C ILE A 121 -25.51 22.93 1.78
N GLU A 122 -25.36 24.22 2.10
CA GLU A 122 -25.33 25.28 1.07
C GLU A 122 -24.14 25.14 0.12
N LEU A 123 -22.95 24.83 0.65
CA LEU A 123 -21.78 24.60 -0.14
C LEU A 123 -21.94 23.34 -1.01
N ALA A 124 -22.51 22.26 -0.47
CA ALA A 124 -22.78 21.03 -1.22
C ALA A 124 -23.72 21.27 -2.40
N LYS A 125 -24.78 22.09 -2.25
CA LYS A 125 -25.65 22.49 -3.37
C LYS A 125 -24.87 23.25 -4.46
N LYS A 126 -24.03 24.20 -4.05
CA LYS A 126 -23.20 24.97 -4.99
C LYS A 126 -22.13 24.10 -5.71
N ILE A 127 -21.68 23.02 -5.05
CA ILE A 127 -20.77 22.04 -5.65
C ILE A 127 -21.49 21.24 -6.75
N GLU A 128 -22.73 20.85 -6.52
CA GLU A 128 -23.58 20.17 -7.53
C GLU A 128 -23.80 21.06 -8.77
N GLU A 129 -23.90 22.39 -8.58
CA GLU A 129 -23.94 23.39 -9.65
C GLU A 129 -22.60 23.61 -10.38
N GLY A 130 -21.52 22.96 -9.90
CA GLY A 130 -20.18 23.01 -10.52
C GLY A 130 -19.26 24.11 -9.96
N SER A 131 -19.58 24.74 -8.83
CA SER A 131 -18.76 25.82 -8.23
C SER A 131 -17.45 25.28 -7.67
N GLN A 132 -16.32 25.63 -8.31
CA GLN A 132 -14.97 25.29 -7.81
C GLN A 132 -14.63 26.05 -6.51
N TYR A 133 -15.19 27.23 -6.33
CA TYR A 133 -15.00 28.01 -5.10
C TYR A 133 -15.64 27.29 -3.89
N ALA A 134 -16.84 26.72 -4.05
CA ALA A 134 -17.50 25.98 -3.01
C ALA A 134 -16.72 24.69 -2.65
N LYS A 135 -16.20 23.94 -3.65
CA LYS A 135 -15.31 22.78 -3.41
C LYS A 135 -14.10 23.17 -2.57
N LYS A 136 -13.42 24.24 -2.94
CA LYS A 136 -12.23 24.72 -2.24
C LYS A 136 -12.56 25.11 -0.80
N LYS A 137 -13.63 25.88 -0.58
CA LYS A 137 -14.05 26.33 0.75
C LYS A 137 -14.43 25.17 1.66
N LEU A 138 -15.17 24.17 1.16
CA LEU A 138 -15.56 22.98 1.93
C LEU A 138 -14.32 22.13 2.30
N ALA A 139 -13.38 21.96 1.37
CA ALA A 139 -12.14 21.25 1.64
C ALA A 139 -11.27 21.97 2.67
N GLU A 140 -11.04 23.29 2.52
CA GLU A 140 -10.20 24.08 3.43
C GLU A 140 -10.73 24.05 4.89
N ALA A 141 -12.04 24.15 5.08
CA ALA A 141 -12.64 24.09 6.40
C ALA A 141 -12.49 22.72 7.10
N ASN A 142 -12.26 21.66 6.32
CA ASN A 142 -12.14 20.28 6.83
C ASN A 142 -10.70 19.75 6.87
N LEU A 143 -9.67 20.56 6.60
CA LEU A 143 -8.26 20.13 6.70
C LEU A 143 -7.88 19.71 8.13
N ARG A 144 -8.48 20.35 9.14
CA ARG A 144 -8.28 19.98 10.55
C ARG A 144 -8.73 18.55 10.85
N LEU A 145 -9.84 18.10 10.23
CA LEU A 145 -10.32 16.71 10.33
C LEU A 145 -9.28 15.73 9.78
N VAL A 146 -8.65 16.04 8.65
CA VAL A 146 -7.58 15.20 8.08
C VAL A 146 -6.43 15.03 9.06
N VAL A 147 -5.98 16.12 9.69
CA VAL A 147 -4.89 16.09 10.68
C VAL A 147 -5.25 15.20 11.87
N SER A 148 -6.46 15.30 12.41
CA SER A 148 -6.91 14.49 13.55
C SER A 148 -6.92 12.99 13.23
N ILE A 149 -7.25 12.62 11.98
CA ILE A 149 -7.22 11.24 11.51
C ILE A 149 -5.78 10.79 11.26
N ALA A 150 -4.96 11.58 10.55
CA ALA A 150 -3.58 11.27 10.21
C ALA A 150 -2.70 11.06 11.46
N LYS A 151 -2.97 11.78 12.55
CA LYS A 151 -2.29 11.64 13.84
C LYS A 151 -2.27 10.20 14.37
N ARG A 152 -3.32 9.42 14.12
CA ARG A 152 -3.43 8.01 14.55
C ARG A 152 -2.55 7.04 13.73
N TYR A 153 -2.01 7.49 12.60
CA TYR A 153 -1.20 6.69 11.69
C TYR A 153 0.29 7.05 11.72
N VAL A 154 0.70 7.94 12.62
CA VAL A 154 2.10 8.28 12.85
C VAL A 154 2.89 7.06 13.30
N GLY A 155 4.16 6.95 12.86
CA GLY A 155 5.04 5.83 13.20
C GLY A 155 4.84 4.57 12.36
N ARG A 156 4.06 4.63 11.27
CA ARG A 156 3.82 3.47 10.38
C ARG A 156 4.65 3.50 9.09
N GLY A 157 5.83 4.15 9.11
CA GLY A 157 6.76 4.15 7.98
C GLY A 157 6.57 5.30 6.98
N MET A 158 5.69 6.28 7.28
CA MET A 158 5.52 7.50 6.48
C MET A 158 5.67 8.75 7.37
N LEU A 159 6.16 9.83 6.79
CA LEU A 159 6.25 11.12 7.47
C LEU A 159 4.84 11.69 7.73
N PHE A 160 4.69 12.45 8.82
CA PHE A 160 3.40 12.99 9.22
C PHE A 160 2.77 13.91 8.17
N LEU A 161 3.57 14.77 7.54
CA LEU A 161 3.09 15.62 6.45
C LEU A 161 2.62 14.83 5.23
N ASP A 162 3.30 13.74 4.89
CA ASP A 162 2.90 12.89 3.77
C ASP A 162 1.56 12.19 4.07
N LEU A 163 1.37 11.71 5.30
CA LEU A 163 0.08 11.15 5.75
C LEU A 163 -1.05 12.18 5.63
N ILE A 164 -0.78 13.44 5.99
CA ILE A 164 -1.76 14.53 5.85
C ILE A 164 -2.06 14.76 4.36
N GLN A 165 -1.06 14.82 3.48
CA GLN A 165 -1.28 15.09 2.06
C GLN A 165 -2.06 13.96 1.38
N GLU A 166 -1.75 12.71 1.69
CA GLU A 166 -2.55 11.57 1.20
C GLU A 166 -3.99 11.62 1.75
N GLY A 167 -4.15 12.00 3.02
CA GLY A 167 -5.45 12.25 3.61
C GLY A 167 -6.22 13.39 2.91
N ASN A 168 -5.54 14.46 2.54
CA ASN A 168 -6.14 15.59 1.79
C ASN A 168 -6.63 15.12 0.40
N LEU A 169 -5.92 14.22 -0.28
CA LEU A 169 -6.39 13.61 -1.52
C LEU A 169 -7.69 12.81 -1.30
N GLY A 170 -7.79 12.12 -0.16
CA GLY A 170 -9.01 11.46 0.28
C GLY A 170 -10.14 12.44 0.52
N LEU A 171 -9.87 13.54 1.23
CA LEU A 171 -10.84 14.61 1.49
C LEU A 171 -11.38 15.24 0.20
N ILE A 172 -10.53 15.52 -0.78
CA ILE A 172 -10.96 16.08 -2.08
C ILE A 172 -11.94 15.12 -2.78
N LYS A 173 -11.66 13.82 -2.77
CA LYS A 173 -12.58 12.81 -3.32
C LYS A 173 -13.91 12.75 -2.55
N ALA A 174 -13.85 12.91 -1.22
CA ALA A 174 -15.06 12.96 -0.41
C ALA A 174 -15.93 14.18 -0.77
N VAL A 175 -15.32 15.36 -0.93
CA VAL A 175 -16.00 16.60 -1.37
C VAL A 175 -16.68 16.41 -2.73
N GLU A 176 -16.06 15.71 -3.66
CA GLU A 176 -16.61 15.47 -5.01
C GLU A 176 -17.80 14.51 -5.02
N LYS A 177 -17.83 13.55 -4.08
CA LYS A 177 -18.86 12.50 -4.04
C LYS A 177 -19.90 12.70 -2.94
N PHE A 178 -19.81 13.77 -2.16
CA PHE A 178 -20.72 14.03 -1.04
C PHE A 178 -22.14 14.35 -1.52
N ASP A 179 -23.13 13.61 -1.00
CA ASP A 179 -24.55 13.85 -1.23
C ASP A 179 -25.25 14.28 0.07
N TYR A 180 -25.59 15.57 0.13
CA TYR A 180 -26.27 16.16 1.29
C TYR A 180 -27.70 15.65 1.50
N ARG A 181 -28.33 15.03 0.48
CA ARG A 181 -29.71 14.51 0.54
C ARG A 181 -29.83 13.30 1.48
N LYS A 182 -28.72 12.64 1.75
CA LYS A 182 -28.64 11.47 2.65
C LYS A 182 -28.71 11.83 4.15
N GLY A 183 -28.71 13.12 4.52
CA GLY A 183 -28.92 13.59 5.88
C GLY A 183 -27.76 13.42 6.85
N TYR A 184 -26.63 12.87 6.42
CA TYR A 184 -25.42 12.71 7.25
C TYR A 184 -24.54 13.96 7.22
N LYS A 185 -23.79 14.22 8.33
CA LYS A 185 -22.74 15.26 8.38
C LYS A 185 -21.63 14.93 7.37
N PHE A 186 -21.05 15.96 6.76
CA PHE A 186 -19.92 15.79 5.84
C PHE A 186 -18.74 15.06 6.49
N SER A 187 -18.42 15.36 7.74
CA SER A 187 -17.33 14.76 8.52
C SER A 187 -17.45 13.22 8.59
N THR A 188 -18.66 12.69 8.75
CA THR A 188 -18.93 11.25 8.80
C THR A 188 -18.51 10.58 7.50
N TYR A 189 -18.91 11.13 6.36
CA TYR A 189 -18.57 10.61 5.04
C TYR A 189 -17.08 10.78 4.69
N ALA A 190 -16.53 11.97 4.97
CA ALA A 190 -15.15 12.30 4.68
C ALA A 190 -14.17 11.42 5.46
N THR A 191 -14.46 11.05 6.70
CA THR A 191 -13.60 10.19 7.52
C THR A 191 -13.26 8.87 6.82
N TRP A 192 -14.20 8.24 6.11
CA TRP A 192 -13.98 7.02 5.36
C TRP A 192 -12.99 7.22 4.21
N TRP A 193 -13.18 8.26 3.41
CA TRP A 193 -12.30 8.56 2.29
C TRP A 193 -10.89 8.93 2.73
N ILE A 194 -10.78 9.71 3.82
CA ILE A 194 -9.50 10.10 4.41
C ILE A 194 -8.77 8.86 4.93
N ARG A 195 -9.45 8.02 5.73
CA ARG A 195 -8.89 6.78 6.27
C ARG A 195 -8.43 5.85 5.15
N GLN A 196 -9.26 5.62 4.15
CA GLN A 196 -8.94 4.76 3.01
C GLN A 196 -7.72 5.28 2.23
N ALA A 197 -7.63 6.59 1.98
CA ALA A 197 -6.50 7.18 1.30
C ALA A 197 -5.20 6.99 2.09
N ILE A 198 -5.21 7.29 3.38
CA ILE A 198 -4.05 7.13 4.27
C ILE A 198 -3.62 5.66 4.35
N THR A 199 -4.55 4.74 4.61
CA THR A 199 -4.24 3.31 4.74
C THR A 199 -3.66 2.74 3.45
N ARG A 200 -4.21 3.13 2.31
CA ARG A 200 -3.72 2.73 1.00
C ARG A 200 -2.33 3.30 0.71
N ALA A 201 -2.09 4.57 1.04
CA ALA A 201 -0.78 5.20 0.89
C ALA A 201 0.28 4.50 1.74
N ILE A 202 -0.02 4.18 3.00
CA ILE A 202 0.88 3.40 3.87
C ILE A 202 1.19 2.05 3.23
N ALA A 203 0.20 1.32 2.72
CA ALA A 203 0.42 0.02 2.09
C ALA A 203 1.30 0.12 0.84
N ASP A 204 1.18 1.20 0.06
CA ASP A 204 1.90 1.39 -1.20
C ASP A 204 3.31 2.00 -1.04
N GLN A 205 3.55 2.84 -0.01
CA GLN A 205 4.73 3.71 0.07
C GLN A 205 5.57 3.54 1.35
N ALA A 206 5.03 2.95 2.43
CA ALA A 206 5.73 2.90 3.71
C ALA A 206 6.96 1.98 3.73
N ARG A 207 7.07 1.04 2.78
CA ARG A 207 8.17 0.07 2.73
C ARG A 207 9.20 0.46 1.69
N THR A 208 10.48 0.35 2.03
CA THR A 208 11.62 0.56 1.11
C THR A 208 11.50 -0.34 -0.13
N ILE A 209 11.12 -1.61 0.07
CA ILE A 209 10.82 -2.55 -1.01
C ILE A 209 9.29 -2.66 -1.08
N ARG A 210 8.70 -2.12 -2.14
CA ARG A 210 7.26 -2.09 -2.33
C ARG A 210 6.66 -3.49 -2.40
N ILE A 211 5.60 -3.70 -1.63
CA ILE A 211 4.80 -4.94 -1.61
C ILE A 211 3.39 -4.62 -2.14
N PRO A 212 2.77 -5.48 -2.96
CA PRO A 212 1.38 -5.27 -3.41
C PRO A 212 0.40 -5.17 -2.24
N VAL A 213 -0.62 -4.31 -2.36
CA VAL A 213 -1.60 -4.01 -1.28
C VAL A 213 -2.23 -5.28 -0.71
N HIS A 214 -2.68 -6.22 -1.55
CA HIS A 214 -3.28 -7.48 -1.10
C HIS A 214 -2.34 -8.34 -0.24
N MET A 215 -1.02 -8.23 -0.44
CA MET A 215 -0.03 -8.92 0.41
C MET A 215 0.14 -8.21 1.74
N VAL A 216 0.09 -6.87 1.76
CA VAL A 216 0.09 -6.09 3.01
C VAL A 216 -1.13 -6.43 3.86
N GLU A 217 -2.31 -6.57 3.26
CA GLU A 217 -3.54 -7.02 3.93
C GLU A 217 -3.36 -8.43 4.53
N THR A 218 -2.77 -9.35 3.75
CA THR A 218 -2.48 -10.71 4.23
C THR A 218 -1.50 -10.70 5.39
N ILE A 219 -0.45 -9.88 5.34
CA ILE A 219 0.53 -9.70 6.42
C ILE A 219 -0.16 -9.14 7.67
N ASN A 220 -1.01 -8.12 7.53
CA ASN A 220 -1.76 -7.54 8.64
C ASN A 220 -2.70 -8.56 9.29
N LYS A 221 -3.37 -9.40 8.48
CA LYS A 221 -4.17 -10.51 8.99
C LYS A 221 -3.32 -11.53 9.76
N LEU A 222 -2.15 -11.88 9.23
CA LEU A 222 -1.20 -12.79 9.90
C LEU A 222 -0.78 -12.24 11.25
N ILE A 223 -0.39 -10.95 11.33
CA ILE A 223 0.03 -10.30 12.58
C ILE A 223 -1.13 -10.28 13.59
N ARG A 224 -2.37 -10.04 13.15
CA ARG A 224 -3.56 -10.06 14.02
C ARG A 224 -3.79 -11.45 14.60
N VAL A 225 -3.77 -12.50 13.76
CA VAL A 225 -3.92 -13.89 14.19
C VAL A 225 -2.77 -14.31 15.12
N GLN A 226 -1.54 -13.90 14.84
CA GLN A 226 -0.38 -14.17 15.69
C GLN A 226 -0.57 -13.55 17.08
N ARG A 227 -1.04 -12.31 17.18
CA ARG A 227 -1.32 -11.65 18.46
C ARG A 227 -2.46 -12.35 19.23
N GLN A 228 -3.50 -12.76 18.54
CA GLN A 228 -4.62 -13.49 19.16
C GLN A 228 -4.12 -14.83 19.73
N LEU A 229 -3.40 -15.61 18.95
CA LEU A 229 -2.84 -16.89 19.41
C LEU A 229 -1.81 -16.71 20.54
N LEU A 230 -1.03 -15.62 20.52
CA LEU A 230 -0.12 -15.27 21.61
C LEU A 230 -0.90 -15.05 22.92
N GLN A 231 -2.04 -14.39 22.89
CA GLN A 231 -2.90 -14.18 24.06
C GLN A 231 -3.53 -15.50 24.56
N GLU A 232 -3.95 -16.38 23.62
CA GLU A 232 -4.59 -17.66 23.97
C GLU A 232 -3.56 -18.69 24.52
N LEU A 233 -2.38 -18.76 23.89
CA LEU A 233 -1.35 -19.78 24.20
C LEU A 233 -0.32 -19.33 25.25
N GLY A 234 -0.19 -18.02 25.48
CA GLY A 234 0.83 -17.44 26.35
C GLY A 234 2.28 -17.56 25.82
N ARG A 235 2.46 -17.94 24.55
CA ARG A 235 3.75 -18.07 23.84
C ARG A 235 3.57 -17.74 22.37
N ASP A 236 4.69 -17.50 21.69
CA ASP A 236 4.67 -17.31 20.23
C ASP A 236 4.10 -18.56 19.52
N PRO A 237 3.12 -18.37 18.62
CA PRO A 237 2.50 -19.47 17.89
C PRO A 237 3.43 -20.03 16.80
N PHE A 238 3.41 -21.34 16.63
CA PHE A 238 4.10 -21.99 15.52
C PHE A 238 3.38 -21.74 14.17
N PRO A 239 4.10 -21.77 13.03
CA PRO A 239 3.48 -21.62 11.70
C PRO A 239 2.33 -22.59 11.43
N GLU A 240 2.37 -23.79 12.03
CA GLU A 240 1.34 -24.82 11.92
C GLU A 240 0.03 -24.42 12.63
N GLU A 241 0.14 -23.68 13.73
CA GLU A 241 -1.01 -23.16 14.50
C GLU A 241 -1.66 -21.99 13.74
N ILE A 242 -0.84 -21.06 13.23
CA ILE A 242 -1.30 -19.94 12.38
C ILE A 242 -1.97 -20.46 11.11
N SER A 243 -1.41 -21.50 10.48
CA SER A 243 -1.93 -22.15 9.29
C SER A 243 -3.37 -22.62 9.46
N LYS A 244 -3.71 -23.19 10.62
CA LYS A 244 -5.06 -23.67 10.95
C LYS A 244 -6.08 -22.52 11.05
N VAL A 245 -5.69 -21.41 11.67
CA VAL A 245 -6.59 -20.26 11.86
C VAL A 245 -6.77 -19.47 10.56
N MET A 246 -5.70 -19.31 9.76
CA MET A 246 -5.74 -18.59 8.50
C MET A 246 -6.28 -19.41 7.32
N ASP A 247 -6.43 -20.74 7.47
CA ASP A 247 -6.79 -21.68 6.40
C ASP A 247 -5.82 -21.59 5.20
N LEU A 248 -4.52 -21.54 5.49
CA LEU A 248 -3.45 -21.47 4.50
C LEU A 248 -2.46 -22.62 4.71
N PRO A 249 -1.78 -23.11 3.66
CA PRO A 249 -0.69 -24.08 3.81
C PRO A 249 0.45 -23.51 4.66
N VAL A 250 1.10 -24.35 5.48
CA VAL A 250 2.21 -23.95 6.36
C VAL A 250 3.36 -23.29 5.59
N GLU A 251 3.68 -23.82 4.42
CA GLU A 251 4.73 -23.26 3.54
C GLU A 251 4.42 -21.81 3.16
N LYS A 252 3.15 -21.52 2.87
CA LYS A 252 2.72 -20.17 2.51
C LYS A 252 2.75 -19.22 3.71
N VAL A 253 2.45 -19.70 4.91
CA VAL A 253 2.59 -18.89 6.14
C VAL A 253 4.05 -18.51 6.36
N ARG A 254 5.00 -19.46 6.18
CA ARG A 254 6.45 -19.19 6.29
C ARG A 254 6.94 -18.20 5.22
N GLU A 255 6.43 -18.31 3.99
CA GLU A 255 6.73 -17.37 2.90
C GLU A 255 6.25 -15.95 3.26
N ILE A 256 5.00 -15.81 3.75
CA ILE A 256 4.44 -14.52 4.16
C ILE A 256 5.25 -13.93 5.32
N GLN A 257 5.64 -14.74 6.31
CA GLN A 257 6.49 -14.29 7.42
C GLN A 257 7.85 -13.77 6.92
N LYS A 258 8.46 -14.42 5.94
CA LYS A 258 9.72 -14.00 5.32
C LYS A 258 9.58 -12.67 4.57
N ILE A 259 8.48 -12.50 3.81
CA ILE A 259 8.18 -11.25 3.08
C ILE A 259 7.86 -10.11 4.04
N ALA A 260 7.29 -10.40 5.21
CA ALA A 260 6.92 -9.40 6.21
C ALA A 260 8.13 -8.72 6.86
N GLN A 261 9.32 -9.31 6.81
CA GLN A 261 10.54 -8.74 7.39
C GLN A 261 10.93 -7.43 6.72
N GLU A 262 11.44 -6.51 7.51
CA GLU A 262 11.98 -5.24 7.02
C GLU A 262 13.48 -5.41 6.69
N PRO A 263 13.98 -4.69 5.67
CA PRO A 263 15.40 -4.70 5.35
C PRO A 263 16.22 -4.07 6.47
N VAL A 264 17.39 -4.66 6.73
CA VAL A 264 18.36 -4.12 7.68
C VAL A 264 19.28 -3.13 6.96
N SER A 265 19.64 -2.02 7.62
CA SER A 265 20.56 -1.03 7.06
C SER A 265 21.98 -1.59 6.98
N LEU A 266 22.67 -1.34 5.87
CA LEU A 266 24.08 -1.67 5.69
C LEU A 266 25.01 -0.83 6.59
N GLU A 267 24.52 0.35 7.04
CA GLU A 267 25.25 1.23 7.97
C GLU A 267 25.05 0.85 9.43
N THR A 268 24.40 -0.30 9.71
CA THR A 268 24.26 -0.79 11.08
C THR A 268 25.65 -1.08 11.66
N PRO A 269 26.06 -0.44 12.77
CA PRO A 269 27.37 -0.68 13.39
C PRO A 269 27.45 -2.09 13.93
N ILE A 270 28.62 -2.72 13.78
CA ILE A 270 28.93 -4.05 14.31
C ILE A 270 30.14 -3.93 15.26
N GLY A 271 29.98 -4.42 16.49
CA GLY A 271 31.01 -4.38 17.51
C GLY A 271 30.88 -3.20 18.48
N GLU A 272 31.81 -3.09 19.41
CA GLU A 272 31.79 -2.08 20.48
C GLU A 272 32.44 -0.74 20.06
N GLU A 273 33.25 -0.72 19.00
CA GLU A 273 34.08 0.43 18.59
C GLU A 273 33.48 1.31 17.46
N GLU A 274 32.22 1.07 17.04
CA GLU A 274 31.47 1.82 15.99
C GLU A 274 32.22 2.03 14.64
N ASP A 275 33.44 1.52 14.47
CA ASP A 275 34.26 1.72 13.28
C ASP A 275 33.92 0.75 12.11
N SER A 276 33.12 -0.30 12.38
CA SER A 276 32.74 -1.33 11.41
C SER A 276 31.24 -1.36 11.17
N HIS A 277 30.82 -1.40 9.91
CA HIS A 277 29.44 -1.48 9.50
C HIS A 277 29.12 -2.83 8.87
N LEU A 278 27.85 -3.23 8.89
CA LEU A 278 27.38 -4.48 8.27
C LEU A 278 27.78 -4.58 6.79
N GLY A 279 27.81 -3.45 6.07
CA GLY A 279 28.21 -3.38 4.67
C GLY A 279 29.65 -3.81 4.39
N ASP A 280 30.56 -3.62 5.37
CA ASP A 280 31.99 -3.96 5.21
C ASP A 280 32.25 -5.46 5.15
N PHE A 281 31.31 -6.26 5.63
CA PHE A 281 31.40 -7.73 5.69
C PHE A 281 30.71 -8.43 4.51
N ILE A 282 30.05 -7.68 3.64
CA ILE A 282 29.34 -8.26 2.48
C ILE A 282 30.26 -8.22 1.25
N PRO A 283 30.77 -9.37 0.75
CA PRO A 283 31.59 -9.41 -0.45
C PRO A 283 30.75 -9.09 -1.69
N ASP A 284 31.40 -8.49 -2.70
CA ASP A 284 30.83 -8.34 -4.03
C ASP A 284 31.17 -9.58 -4.87
N ASP A 285 30.20 -10.49 -4.97
CA ASP A 285 30.33 -11.73 -5.74
C ASP A 285 30.38 -11.52 -7.27
N ASP A 286 29.93 -10.35 -7.76
CA ASP A 286 29.94 -10.01 -9.19
C ASP A 286 31.29 -9.44 -9.64
N ALA A 287 32.13 -8.96 -8.73
CA ALA A 287 33.45 -8.43 -9.04
C ALA A 287 34.43 -9.58 -9.29
N PRO A 288 35.02 -9.69 -10.49
CA PRO A 288 35.96 -10.75 -10.78
C PRO A 288 37.23 -10.60 -9.91
N ALA A 289 37.74 -11.71 -9.40
CA ALA A 289 39.03 -11.72 -8.69
C ALA A 289 40.17 -11.22 -9.61
N PRO A 290 41.20 -10.52 -9.08
CA PRO A 290 42.30 -9.97 -9.89
C PRO A 290 42.97 -11.01 -10.80
N ALA A 291 43.11 -12.24 -10.30
CA ALA A 291 43.66 -13.35 -11.09
C ALA A 291 42.78 -13.73 -12.29
N GLU A 292 41.45 -13.75 -12.09
CA GLU A 292 40.49 -14.06 -13.17
C GLU A 292 40.42 -12.92 -14.18
N ALA A 293 40.46 -11.67 -13.75
CA ALA A 293 40.49 -10.51 -14.63
C ALA A 293 41.78 -10.50 -15.49
N ALA A 294 42.93 -10.82 -14.89
CA ALA A 294 44.20 -10.96 -15.63
C ALA A 294 44.15 -12.11 -16.64
N ALA A 295 43.65 -13.30 -16.22
CA ALA A 295 43.50 -14.45 -17.10
C ALA A 295 42.55 -14.15 -18.27
N PHE A 296 41.46 -13.45 -18.04
CA PHE A 296 40.52 -13.04 -19.09
C PHE A 296 41.15 -12.04 -20.06
N THR A 297 41.94 -11.09 -19.57
CA THR A 297 42.70 -10.14 -20.43
C THR A 297 43.68 -10.84 -21.27
N MET A 298 44.49 -11.78 -20.74
CA MET A 298 45.46 -12.59 -21.51
C MET A 298 44.75 -13.46 -22.55
N LEU A 299 43.61 -14.07 -22.20
CA LEU A 299 42.81 -14.85 -23.15
C LEU A 299 42.31 -13.96 -24.30
N LYS A 300 41.86 -12.76 -24.01
CA LYS A 300 41.40 -11.77 -24.99
C LYS A 300 42.53 -11.39 -25.95
N GLU A 301 43.76 -11.15 -25.44
CA GLU A 301 44.94 -10.84 -26.26
C GLU A 301 45.31 -12.02 -27.13
N GLN A 302 45.32 -13.25 -26.61
CA GLN A 302 45.58 -14.46 -27.40
C GLN A 302 44.56 -14.66 -28.52
N LEU A 303 43.28 -14.42 -28.23
CA LEU A 303 42.22 -14.47 -29.23
C LEU A 303 42.44 -13.44 -30.35
N ILE A 304 42.81 -12.21 -30.00
CA ILE A 304 43.12 -11.17 -31.00
C ILE A 304 44.29 -11.60 -31.89
N ASN A 305 45.36 -12.13 -31.31
CA ASN A 305 46.52 -12.63 -32.07
C ASN A 305 46.16 -13.78 -33.03
N VAL A 306 45.26 -14.68 -32.61
CA VAL A 306 44.72 -15.74 -33.47
C VAL A 306 43.85 -15.17 -34.60
N LEU A 307 43.01 -14.16 -34.27
CA LEU A 307 42.15 -13.50 -35.26
C LEU A 307 42.98 -12.79 -36.38
N ASP A 308 44.19 -12.32 -36.06
CA ASP A 308 45.07 -11.69 -37.03
C ASP A 308 45.62 -12.68 -38.08
N THR A 309 45.49 -13.99 -37.86
CA THR A 309 45.81 -15.04 -38.85
C THR A 309 44.69 -15.23 -39.89
N LEU A 310 43.52 -14.68 -39.69
CA LEU A 310 42.35 -14.74 -40.58
C LEU A 310 42.36 -13.56 -41.59
N THR A 311 41.51 -13.67 -42.61
CA THR A 311 41.33 -12.53 -43.52
C THR A 311 40.75 -11.35 -42.75
N PRO A 312 41.07 -10.10 -43.12
CA PRO A 312 40.56 -8.91 -42.37
C PRO A 312 39.05 -8.85 -42.26
N ARG A 313 38.34 -9.44 -43.22
CA ARG A 313 36.86 -9.49 -43.23
C ARG A 313 36.33 -10.51 -42.21
N GLU A 314 36.91 -11.70 -42.17
CA GLU A 314 36.54 -12.74 -41.20
C GLU A 314 36.86 -12.33 -39.78
N ALA A 315 38.03 -11.76 -39.53
CA ALA A 315 38.44 -11.22 -38.25
C ALA A 315 37.43 -10.15 -37.75
N LYS A 316 37.04 -9.20 -38.62
CA LYS A 316 36.07 -8.14 -38.26
C LYS A 316 34.69 -8.70 -37.97
N VAL A 317 34.22 -9.71 -38.71
CA VAL A 317 32.95 -10.40 -38.44
C VAL A 317 32.95 -11.03 -37.04
N LEU A 318 34.01 -11.74 -36.68
CA LEU A 318 34.13 -12.38 -35.38
C LEU A 318 34.24 -11.34 -34.24
N LYS A 319 35.05 -10.28 -34.42
CA LYS A 319 35.19 -9.19 -33.46
C LYS A 319 33.82 -8.51 -33.15
N LEU A 320 33.05 -8.24 -34.19
CA LEU A 320 31.71 -7.63 -34.02
C LEU A 320 30.71 -8.61 -33.43
N ARG A 321 30.74 -9.89 -33.87
CA ARG A 321 29.81 -10.91 -33.38
C ARG A 321 29.92 -11.14 -31.86
N PHE A 322 31.18 -11.23 -31.38
CA PHE A 322 31.46 -11.52 -29.96
C PHE A 322 31.76 -10.27 -29.14
N GLY A 323 31.73 -9.08 -29.74
CA GLY A 323 31.95 -7.82 -29.02
C GLY A 323 33.36 -7.71 -28.43
N LEU A 324 34.38 -8.21 -29.10
CA LEU A 324 35.77 -8.24 -28.59
C LEU A 324 36.40 -6.83 -28.48
N GLU A 325 35.92 -5.86 -29.25
CA GLU A 325 36.41 -4.46 -29.24
C GLU A 325 35.54 -3.56 -28.38
N ASP A 326 34.22 -3.61 -28.56
CA ASP A 326 33.24 -2.69 -27.92
C ASP A 326 32.45 -3.30 -26.75
N GLY A 327 32.69 -4.57 -26.41
CA GLY A 327 32.01 -5.30 -25.35
C GLY A 327 30.55 -5.68 -25.68
N LYS A 328 30.03 -5.36 -26.88
CA LYS A 328 28.67 -5.64 -27.29
C LYS A 328 28.61 -6.75 -28.33
N ALA A 329 28.10 -7.91 -27.92
CA ALA A 329 27.83 -9.00 -28.84
C ALA A 329 26.69 -8.62 -29.80
N ARG A 330 26.91 -8.75 -31.13
CA ARG A 330 25.92 -8.43 -32.15
C ARG A 330 25.28 -9.69 -32.74
N THR A 331 24.04 -9.56 -33.19
CA THR A 331 23.36 -10.64 -33.92
C THR A 331 23.93 -10.81 -35.33
N LEU A 332 23.74 -11.99 -35.94
CA LEU A 332 24.21 -12.22 -37.31
C LEU A 332 23.56 -11.29 -38.34
N GLU A 333 22.32 -10.82 -38.04
CA GLU A 333 21.63 -9.85 -38.89
C GLU A 333 22.27 -8.45 -38.81
N GLU A 334 22.65 -8.03 -37.63
CA GLU A 334 23.34 -6.75 -37.40
C GLU A 334 24.73 -6.75 -38.04
N VAL A 335 25.46 -7.86 -37.88
CA VAL A 335 26.76 -8.03 -38.54
C VAL A 335 26.58 -8.05 -40.07
N GLY A 336 25.56 -8.75 -40.58
CA GLY A 336 25.25 -8.76 -42.01
C GLY A 336 24.96 -7.37 -42.56
N LYS A 337 24.24 -6.53 -41.83
CA LYS A 337 23.99 -5.13 -42.22
C LYS A 337 25.25 -4.28 -42.30
N GLU A 338 26.20 -4.49 -41.39
CA GLU A 338 27.48 -3.77 -41.37
C GLU A 338 28.34 -4.09 -42.62
N PHE A 339 28.16 -5.29 -43.20
CA PHE A 339 28.89 -5.76 -44.39
C PHE A 339 28.06 -5.77 -45.66
N ASP A 340 26.82 -5.23 -45.64
CA ASP A 340 25.86 -5.25 -46.76
C ASP A 340 25.65 -6.66 -47.35
N VAL A 341 25.54 -7.67 -46.48
CA VAL A 341 25.28 -9.06 -46.86
C VAL A 341 24.13 -9.67 -46.11
N THR A 342 23.54 -10.71 -46.66
CA THR A 342 22.49 -11.47 -45.96
C THR A 342 23.08 -12.32 -44.82
N ARG A 343 22.26 -12.68 -43.83
CA ARG A 343 22.63 -13.50 -42.67
C ARG A 343 23.33 -14.81 -43.05
N GLU A 344 22.96 -15.39 -44.20
CA GLU A 344 23.46 -16.71 -44.64
C GLU A 344 24.80 -16.65 -45.36
N ARG A 345 25.22 -15.50 -45.82
CA ARG A 345 26.47 -15.29 -46.57
C ARG A 345 27.61 -14.84 -45.66
#